data_0e8115042c1ac3b58cbdc98350752646
#
_entry.id   0e8115042c1ac3b58cbdc98350752646
#
_cell.length_a   1.000
_cell.length_b   1.000
_cell.length_c   1.000
_cell.angle_alpha   90.00
_cell.angle_beta   90.00
_cell.angle_gamma   90.00
#
_symmetry.space_group_name_H-M   'P 1'
#
loop_
_entity.id
_entity.type
_entity.pdbx_description
1 polymer ?
#
loop_
_entity_poly.entity_id
_entity_poly.type
_entity_poly.pdbx_seq_one_letter_code
_entity_poly.pdbx_strand_id
1 'polypeptide(L)'
;MKVFNGLLILILFTSCVNDEPILSSVETMVVTNLDASAISLPGKPQSGSFVKFSFKKHSVVSGDDWDIAFRSTTILVNGGFSGGSDEPERSGIGAGYVSDIEYGNVKNVDENLFKQDSETSKAILDESGKGWYNEDGFLIIPITGRTLIFKTHNGRYAKMKIQSFYKNSPQILNVISSIPEYYTFNYTYQPNKGLNSFD
;
A
#
# COMPACT_ATOMS: atom_id res chain seq x y z
N MET A 1 -67.76 -49.25 -9.12
CA MET A 1 -66.42 -49.12 -9.68
C MET A 1 -65.86 -47.72 -9.27
N LYS A 2 -64.99 -47.64 -8.23
CA LYS A 2 -64.43 -46.38 -7.72
C LYS A 2 -63.01 -46.26 -8.31
N VAL A 3 -62.82 -45.23 -9.14
CA VAL A 3 -61.51 -44.92 -9.71
C VAL A 3 -60.75 -44.03 -8.70
N PHE A 4 -59.63 -44.53 -8.20
CA PHE A 4 -58.78 -43.82 -7.25
C PHE A 4 -57.75 -43.03 -8.06
N ASN A 5 -57.89 -41.72 -8.16
CA ASN A 5 -56.91 -40.81 -8.80
C ASN A 5 -55.75 -40.55 -7.83
N GLY A 6 -54.65 -41.21 -8.06
CA GLY A 6 -53.41 -40.96 -7.33
C GLY A 6 -52.69 -39.71 -7.85
N LEU A 7 -52.62 -38.66 -7.03
CA LEU A 7 -51.86 -37.43 -7.30
C LEU A 7 -50.38 -37.70 -7.03
N LEU A 8 -49.56 -37.77 -8.08
CA LEU A 8 -48.10 -37.88 -7.97
C LEU A 8 -47.50 -36.49 -7.70
N ILE A 9 -47.08 -36.22 -6.48
CA ILE A 9 -46.36 -35.00 -6.11
C ILE A 9 -44.90 -35.18 -6.48
N LEU A 10 -44.43 -34.46 -7.51
CA LEU A 10 -43.03 -34.38 -7.91
C LEU A 10 -42.32 -33.34 -7.04
N ILE A 11 -41.51 -33.76 -6.06
CA ILE A 11 -40.69 -32.89 -5.22
C ILE A 11 -39.40 -32.57 -6.00
N LEU A 12 -39.31 -31.33 -6.50
CA LEU A 12 -38.09 -30.79 -7.10
C LEU A 12 -37.14 -30.35 -5.95
N PHE A 13 -36.09 -31.10 -5.73
CA PHE A 13 -34.98 -30.68 -4.89
C PHE A 13 -34.14 -29.67 -5.70
N THR A 14 -34.24 -28.37 -5.41
CA THR A 14 -33.29 -27.37 -5.86
C THR A 14 -32.06 -27.49 -4.98
N SER A 15 -31.02 -28.15 -5.49
CA SER A 15 -29.69 -28.11 -4.88
C SER A 15 -29.10 -26.70 -5.10
N CYS A 16 -29.06 -25.87 -4.05
CA CYS A 16 -28.21 -24.68 -4.03
C CYS A 16 -26.77 -25.17 -3.99
N VAL A 17 -26.09 -25.13 -5.09
CA VAL A 17 -24.62 -25.20 -5.12
C VAL A 17 -24.13 -23.85 -4.62
N ASN A 18 -23.60 -23.79 -3.42
CA ASN A 18 -22.82 -22.65 -2.96
C ASN A 18 -21.48 -22.71 -3.70
N ASP A 19 -21.37 -21.98 -4.79
CA ASP A 19 -20.06 -21.70 -5.39
C ASP A 19 -19.26 -20.85 -4.42
N GLU A 20 -18.37 -21.47 -3.66
CA GLU A 20 -17.41 -20.72 -2.84
C GLU A 20 -16.53 -19.88 -3.79
N PRO A 21 -16.29 -18.59 -3.46
CA PRO A 21 -15.46 -17.74 -4.30
C PRO A 21 -14.06 -18.31 -4.41
N ILE A 22 -13.57 -18.45 -5.65
CA ILE A 22 -12.19 -18.89 -5.91
C ILE A 22 -11.26 -17.75 -5.42
N LEU A 23 -10.50 -18.02 -4.36
CA LEU A 23 -9.54 -17.08 -3.80
C LEU A 23 -8.25 -17.09 -4.64
N SER A 24 -7.75 -15.88 -4.92
CA SER A 24 -6.42 -15.69 -5.51
C SER A 24 -5.36 -15.77 -4.41
N SER A 25 -4.18 -16.29 -4.72
CA SER A 25 -3.04 -16.27 -3.81
C SER A 25 -2.53 -14.85 -3.59
N VAL A 26 -1.92 -14.59 -2.44
CA VAL A 26 -1.21 -13.33 -2.19
C VAL A 26 -0.02 -13.18 -3.14
N GLU A 27 0.30 -11.95 -3.52
CA GLU A 27 1.31 -11.62 -4.50
C GLU A 27 2.47 -10.88 -3.83
N THR A 28 3.69 -11.44 -3.90
CA THR A 28 4.89 -10.81 -3.35
C THR A 28 5.80 -10.34 -4.47
N MET A 29 6.17 -9.07 -4.43
CA MET A 29 6.91 -8.39 -5.48
C MET A 29 8.05 -7.54 -4.90
N VAL A 30 9.03 -7.25 -5.76
CA VAL A 30 10.12 -6.30 -5.48
C VAL A 30 10.04 -5.17 -6.50
N VAL A 31 10.09 -3.95 -6.02
CA VAL A 31 10.25 -2.74 -6.84
C VAL A 31 11.65 -2.20 -6.61
N THR A 32 12.35 -1.88 -7.68
CA THR A 32 13.70 -1.33 -7.61
C THR A 32 13.78 0.01 -8.32
N ASN A 33 14.50 0.96 -7.70
CA ASN A 33 14.78 2.28 -8.29
C ASN A 33 13.52 3.04 -8.74
N LEU A 34 12.41 2.99 -7.98
CA LEU A 34 11.27 3.85 -8.22
C LEU A 34 11.72 5.30 -7.97
N ASP A 35 11.76 6.10 -9.02
CA ASP A 35 12.18 7.50 -8.97
C ASP A 35 11.06 8.35 -8.37
N ALA A 36 11.28 8.86 -7.17
CA ALA A 36 10.38 9.74 -6.42
C ALA A 36 11.00 11.14 -6.22
N SER A 37 11.88 11.55 -7.13
CA SER A 37 12.62 12.80 -7.00
C SER A 37 11.71 14.01 -6.90
N ALA A 38 11.98 14.83 -5.89
CA ALA A 38 11.32 16.13 -5.72
C ALA A 38 12.14 17.27 -6.33
N ILE A 39 11.46 18.37 -6.61
CA ILE A 39 12.11 19.63 -6.97
C ILE A 39 12.38 20.38 -5.67
N SER A 40 13.67 20.53 -5.31
CA SER A 40 14.13 21.23 -4.12
C SER A 40 14.81 22.54 -4.53
N LEU A 41 14.22 23.67 -4.12
CA LEU A 41 14.79 25.00 -4.34
C LEU A 41 15.11 25.65 -2.99
N PRO A 42 16.24 26.38 -2.86
CA PRO A 42 16.60 27.05 -1.63
C PRO A 42 15.49 27.96 -1.09
N GLY A 43 15.10 27.76 0.18
CA GLY A 43 14.06 28.53 0.85
C GLY A 43 12.63 28.34 0.34
N LYS A 44 12.39 27.31 -0.46
CA LYS A 44 11.04 26.90 -0.92
C LYS A 44 10.69 25.52 -0.41
N PRO A 45 9.40 25.22 -0.15
CA PRO A 45 8.95 23.87 0.06
C PRO A 45 9.29 22.97 -1.13
N GLN A 46 9.50 21.70 -0.87
CA GLN A 46 9.64 20.69 -1.94
C GLN A 46 8.38 20.69 -2.83
N SER A 47 8.58 20.55 -4.14
CA SER A 47 7.52 20.53 -5.14
C SER A 47 7.78 19.43 -6.17
N GLY A 48 6.98 19.37 -7.22
CA GLY A 48 7.03 18.32 -8.22
C GLY A 48 5.92 17.29 -8.05
N SER A 49 5.71 16.49 -9.07
CA SER A 49 4.63 15.51 -9.10
C SER A 49 4.92 14.32 -8.18
N PHE A 50 3.90 13.85 -7.50
CA PHE A 50 3.96 12.56 -6.82
C PHE A 50 3.94 11.41 -7.82
N VAL A 51 4.75 10.39 -7.57
CA VAL A 51 4.76 9.14 -8.34
C VAL A 51 3.73 8.19 -7.75
N LYS A 52 2.62 8.01 -8.44
CA LYS A 52 1.50 7.15 -8.03
C LYS A 52 1.79 5.70 -8.34
N PHE A 53 1.56 4.79 -7.38
CA PHE A 53 1.82 3.36 -7.51
C PHE A 53 0.58 2.53 -7.18
N SER A 54 0.34 1.47 -7.94
CA SER A 54 -0.73 0.50 -7.68
C SER A 54 -0.13 -0.86 -7.33
N PHE A 55 -0.46 -1.38 -6.15
CA PHE A 55 -0.04 -2.72 -5.72
C PHE A 55 -0.60 -3.80 -6.64
N LYS A 56 -1.86 -3.67 -7.06
CA LYS A 56 -2.52 -4.61 -7.98
C LYS A 56 -1.88 -4.64 -9.37
N LYS A 57 -1.45 -3.48 -9.88
CA LYS A 57 -0.84 -3.38 -11.22
C LYS A 57 0.67 -3.59 -11.21
N HIS A 58 1.28 -3.69 -10.03
CA HIS A 58 2.72 -3.82 -9.81
C HIS A 58 3.54 -2.70 -10.47
N SER A 59 2.96 -1.52 -10.63
CA SER A 59 3.55 -0.45 -11.45
C SER A 59 3.12 0.95 -11.03
N VAL A 60 3.88 1.91 -11.51
CA VAL A 60 3.49 3.32 -11.54
C VAL A 60 2.27 3.49 -12.44
N VAL A 61 1.32 4.32 -12.01
CA VAL A 61 0.08 4.62 -12.71
C VAL A 61 -0.13 6.13 -12.84
N SER A 62 -0.85 6.55 -13.89
CA SER A 62 -1.22 7.96 -14.09
C SER A 62 -2.67 8.28 -13.67
N GLY A 63 -3.54 7.26 -13.63
CA GLY A 63 -4.97 7.41 -13.31
C GLY A 63 -5.25 7.53 -11.81
N ASP A 64 -6.52 7.34 -11.44
CA ASP A 64 -7.00 7.51 -10.06
C ASP A 64 -7.02 6.22 -9.26
N ASP A 65 -6.66 5.08 -9.88
CA ASP A 65 -6.57 3.75 -9.29
C ASP A 65 -5.20 3.45 -8.64
N TRP A 66 -4.58 4.48 -8.10
CA TRP A 66 -3.35 4.35 -7.31
C TRP A 66 -3.68 4.00 -5.85
N ASP A 67 -2.72 3.38 -5.17
CA ASP A 67 -2.86 2.99 -3.76
C ASP A 67 -2.02 3.87 -2.85
N ILE A 68 -0.78 4.11 -3.24
CA ILE A 68 0.18 4.99 -2.56
C ILE A 68 0.87 5.90 -3.57
N ALA A 69 1.40 7.03 -3.10
CA ALA A 69 2.16 7.94 -3.95
C ALA A 69 3.38 8.47 -3.21
N PHE A 70 4.48 8.64 -3.94
CA PHE A 70 5.79 9.00 -3.39
C PHE A 70 6.27 10.33 -3.93
N ARG A 71 6.88 11.16 -3.07
CA ARG A 71 7.71 12.31 -3.44
C ARG A 71 8.72 12.55 -2.33
N SER A 72 10.02 12.52 -2.65
CA SER A 72 11.08 12.53 -1.65
C SER A 72 10.79 11.51 -0.54
N THR A 73 10.80 11.89 0.73
CA THR A 73 10.51 11.02 1.89
C THR A 73 9.01 10.80 2.13
N THR A 74 8.16 11.61 1.50
CA THR A 74 6.70 11.58 1.72
C THR A 74 6.05 10.41 1.02
N ILE A 75 5.24 9.65 1.77
CA ILE A 75 4.36 8.59 1.25
C ILE A 75 2.91 8.95 1.57
N LEU A 76 2.09 9.09 0.53
CA LEU A 76 0.67 9.38 0.62
C LEU A 76 -0.16 8.12 0.40
N VAL A 77 -1.36 8.08 0.97
CA VAL A 77 -2.36 7.04 0.69
C VAL A 77 -3.51 7.62 -0.13
N ASN A 78 -4.15 6.80 -0.99
CA ASN A 78 -5.31 7.24 -1.76
C ASN A 78 -6.59 7.16 -0.92
N GLY A 79 -6.66 8.03 0.08
CA GLY A 79 -7.81 8.19 0.97
C GLY A 79 -7.59 9.36 1.94
N GLY A 80 -8.68 9.97 2.38
CA GLY A 80 -8.64 11.12 3.26
C GLY A 80 -8.53 12.45 2.52
N PHE A 81 -7.69 13.35 3.03
CA PHE A 81 -7.60 14.74 2.59
C PHE A 81 -6.38 14.99 1.69
N SER A 82 -6.58 15.71 0.58
CA SER A 82 -5.52 16.22 -0.28
C SER A 82 -5.07 17.60 0.22
N GLY A 83 -3.81 17.72 0.67
CA GLY A 83 -3.32 18.88 1.40
C GLY A 83 -2.88 20.06 0.53
N GLY A 84 -2.82 19.91 -0.78
CA GLY A 84 -2.33 20.97 -1.66
C GLY A 84 -2.60 20.73 -3.13
N SER A 85 -2.46 21.78 -3.93
CA SER A 85 -2.69 21.72 -5.38
C SER A 85 -1.71 20.85 -6.15
N ASP A 86 -0.59 20.47 -5.53
CA ASP A 86 0.45 19.60 -6.09
C ASP A 86 0.36 18.15 -5.56
N GLU A 87 -0.55 17.88 -4.62
CA GLU A 87 -0.86 16.51 -4.19
C GLU A 87 -1.94 15.89 -5.10
N PRO A 88 -1.85 14.59 -5.41
CA PRO A 88 -2.88 13.92 -6.19
C PRO A 88 -4.21 13.88 -5.43
N GLU A 89 -5.31 14.01 -6.15
CA GLU A 89 -6.66 13.83 -5.64
C GLU A 89 -6.82 12.49 -4.94
N ARG A 90 -7.55 12.47 -3.82
CA ARG A 90 -7.89 11.26 -3.05
C ARG A 90 -9.26 10.75 -3.49
N SER A 91 -9.31 9.73 -4.34
CA SER A 91 -10.56 9.16 -4.88
C SER A 91 -10.99 7.86 -4.21
N GLY A 92 -10.12 7.29 -3.35
CA GLY A 92 -10.32 5.99 -2.73
C GLY A 92 -10.54 6.02 -1.22
N ILE A 93 -10.51 4.81 -0.64
CA ILE A 93 -10.59 4.58 0.80
C ILE A 93 -9.24 4.15 1.38
N GLY A 94 -8.16 4.45 0.68
CA GLY A 94 -6.79 4.11 1.06
C GLY A 94 -6.45 4.61 2.46
N ALA A 95 -5.68 3.83 3.19
CA ALA A 95 -5.23 4.15 4.54
C ALA A 95 -3.90 3.45 4.81
N GLY A 96 -3.20 3.83 5.87
CA GLY A 96 -1.94 3.19 6.23
C GLY A 96 -1.62 3.29 7.70
N TYR A 97 -0.67 2.48 8.15
CA TYR A 97 -0.03 2.62 9.44
C TYR A 97 1.38 2.01 9.42
N VAL A 98 2.19 2.40 10.39
CA VAL A 98 3.54 1.89 10.61
C VAL A 98 3.49 0.81 11.68
N SER A 99 4.16 -0.33 11.42
CA SER A 99 4.31 -1.45 12.34
C SER A 99 5.79 -1.70 12.62
N ASP A 100 6.14 -1.89 13.89
CA ASP A 100 7.49 -2.31 14.32
C ASP A 100 7.67 -3.84 14.29
N ILE A 101 6.78 -4.55 13.60
CA ILE A 101 6.90 -5.99 13.33
C ILE A 101 7.65 -6.18 12.03
N GLU A 102 8.68 -7.03 12.05
CA GLU A 102 9.46 -7.41 10.85
C GLU A 102 8.53 -7.94 9.75
N TYR A 103 8.77 -7.55 8.51
CA TYR A 103 7.94 -7.82 7.33
C TYR A 103 7.50 -9.28 7.18
N GLY A 104 8.41 -10.24 7.42
CA GLY A 104 8.10 -11.68 7.34
C GLY A 104 7.17 -12.16 8.46
N ASN A 105 7.07 -11.43 9.57
CA ASN A 105 6.27 -11.77 10.74
C ASN A 105 4.89 -11.11 10.74
N VAL A 106 4.65 -10.13 9.88
CA VAL A 106 3.31 -9.54 9.71
C VAL A 106 2.43 -10.53 8.94
N LYS A 107 1.51 -11.21 9.64
CA LYS A 107 0.60 -12.20 9.06
C LYS A 107 -0.77 -11.62 8.74
N ASN A 108 -1.24 -10.69 9.55
CA ASN A 108 -2.55 -10.07 9.41
C ASN A 108 -2.44 -8.55 9.56
N VAL A 109 -3.44 -7.84 9.05
CA VAL A 109 -3.61 -6.41 9.33
C VAL A 109 -4.41 -6.22 10.61
N ASP A 110 -4.11 -5.15 11.36
CA ASP A 110 -4.98 -4.62 12.42
C ASP A 110 -5.76 -3.44 11.87
N GLU A 111 -7.05 -3.64 11.59
CA GLU A 111 -7.89 -2.62 10.98
C GLU A 111 -8.11 -1.39 11.85
N ASN A 112 -7.92 -1.50 13.17
CA ASN A 112 -8.07 -0.39 14.10
C ASN A 112 -6.91 0.62 14.04
N LEU A 113 -5.77 0.22 13.47
CA LEU A 113 -4.59 1.07 13.35
C LEU A 113 -4.59 1.95 12.10
N PHE A 114 -5.43 1.65 11.12
CA PHE A 114 -5.46 2.42 9.87
C PHE A 114 -5.83 3.88 10.08
N LYS A 115 -5.05 4.73 9.44
CA LYS A 115 -5.27 6.18 9.35
C LYS A 115 -5.29 6.58 7.88
N GLN A 116 -6.06 7.60 7.56
CA GLN A 116 -6.02 8.26 6.26
C GLN A 116 -5.17 9.54 6.36
N ASP A 117 -4.75 10.05 5.21
CA ASP A 117 -4.16 11.39 5.17
C ASP A 117 -5.20 12.41 5.62
N SER A 118 -4.78 13.37 6.45
CA SER A 118 -5.61 14.43 6.97
C SER A 118 -4.99 15.78 6.65
N GLU A 119 -5.70 16.87 6.96
CA GLU A 119 -5.18 18.22 6.81
C GLU A 119 -3.90 18.47 7.62
N THR A 120 -3.79 17.84 8.79
CA THR A 120 -2.71 18.09 9.75
C THR A 120 -1.67 16.98 9.84
N SER A 121 -1.94 15.80 9.25
CA SER A 121 -1.05 14.64 9.38
C SER A 121 -1.24 13.66 8.22
N LYS A 122 -0.16 13.04 7.79
CA LYS A 122 -0.19 11.92 6.84
C LYS A 122 -0.37 10.59 7.58
N ALA A 123 -0.95 9.60 6.90
CA ALA A 123 -1.12 8.23 7.43
C ALA A 123 0.23 7.60 7.78
N ILE A 124 1.22 7.80 6.92
CA ILE A 124 2.63 7.48 7.15
C ILE A 124 3.35 8.80 7.44
N LEU A 125 3.76 8.99 8.69
CA LEU A 125 4.42 10.23 9.11
C LEU A 125 5.73 10.43 8.34
N ASP A 126 5.93 11.62 7.81
CA ASP A 126 7.17 12.04 7.15
C ASP A 126 8.11 12.70 8.16
N GLU A 127 8.48 11.92 9.18
CA GLU A 127 9.33 12.36 10.29
C GLU A 127 10.34 11.27 10.66
N SER A 128 11.60 11.67 10.88
CA SER A 128 12.67 10.80 11.37
C SER A 128 12.25 10.05 12.65
N GLY A 129 12.41 8.75 12.68
CA GLY A 129 12.08 7.88 13.81
C GLY A 129 10.60 7.52 13.94
N LYS A 130 9.68 8.30 13.36
CA LYS A 130 8.24 8.07 13.47
C LYS A 130 7.64 7.42 12.21
N GLY A 131 8.11 7.81 11.04
CA GLY A 131 7.71 7.25 9.77
C GLY A 131 8.48 5.97 9.44
N TRP A 132 8.95 5.86 8.22
CA TRP A 132 9.65 4.69 7.71
C TRP A 132 11.18 4.79 7.80
N TYR A 133 11.73 5.96 8.16
CA TYR A 133 13.18 6.25 8.10
C TYR A 133 13.67 6.93 9.38
N ASN A 134 15.01 6.87 9.55
CA ASN A 134 15.80 7.76 10.41
C ASN A 134 16.68 8.67 9.56
N GLU A 135 16.93 9.87 10.05
CA GLU A 135 17.98 10.75 9.56
C GLU A 135 19.28 10.46 10.30
N ASP A 136 20.36 10.25 9.56
CA ASP A 136 21.74 10.17 10.08
C ASP A 136 22.60 11.19 9.34
N GLY A 137 22.75 12.37 9.91
CA GLY A 137 23.30 13.54 9.24
C GLY A 137 22.47 13.95 8.03
N PHE A 138 23.00 13.78 6.82
CA PHE A 138 22.31 14.04 5.55
C PHE A 138 21.77 12.76 4.89
N LEU A 139 21.87 11.63 5.56
CA LEU A 139 21.41 10.35 5.02
C LEU A 139 20.02 10.00 5.56
N ILE A 140 19.19 9.49 4.68
CA ILE A 140 17.86 8.93 5.00
C ILE A 140 18.01 7.40 5.02
N ILE A 141 17.81 6.79 6.17
CA ILE A 141 18.04 5.36 6.37
C ILE A 141 16.74 4.67 6.77
N PRO A 142 16.24 3.70 5.98
CA PRO A 142 15.07 2.92 6.35
C PRO A 142 15.25 2.24 7.71
N ILE A 143 14.22 2.31 8.57
CA ILE A 143 14.28 1.72 9.91
C ILE A 143 14.19 0.20 9.79
N THR A 144 15.22 -0.49 10.30
CA THR A 144 15.28 -1.94 10.32
C THR A 144 14.12 -2.53 11.15
N GLY A 145 13.48 -3.59 10.65
CA GLY A 145 12.37 -4.24 11.34
C GLY A 145 11.02 -3.55 11.15
N ARG A 146 10.98 -2.39 10.47
CA ARG A 146 9.75 -1.63 10.24
C ARG A 146 9.03 -2.10 8.99
N THR A 147 7.71 -2.25 9.11
CA THR A 147 6.80 -2.61 8.01
C THR A 147 5.71 -1.57 7.90
N LEU A 148 5.42 -1.12 6.69
CA LEU A 148 4.29 -0.24 6.38
C LEU A 148 3.12 -1.11 5.95
N ILE A 149 1.94 -0.87 6.51
CA ILE A 149 0.73 -1.61 6.21
C ILE A 149 -0.26 -0.66 5.54
N PHE A 150 -0.84 -1.10 4.43
CA PHE A 150 -1.74 -0.29 3.63
C PHE A 150 -3.08 -0.96 3.41
N LYS A 151 -4.14 -0.18 3.48
CA LYS A 151 -5.42 -0.43 2.84
C LYS A 151 -5.38 0.27 1.50
N THR A 152 -5.64 -0.47 0.42
CA THR A 152 -5.62 0.05 -0.94
C THR A 152 -6.79 1.00 -1.21
N HIS A 153 -6.75 1.75 -2.30
CA HIS A 153 -7.82 2.66 -2.69
C HIS A 153 -9.21 1.99 -2.77
N ASN A 154 -9.26 0.69 -3.01
CA ASN A 154 -10.49 -0.09 -3.18
C ASN A 154 -10.72 -1.14 -2.07
N GLY A 155 -10.02 -1.03 -0.94
CA GLY A 155 -10.26 -1.80 0.29
C GLY A 155 -9.64 -3.19 0.34
N ARG A 156 -8.57 -3.44 -0.41
CA ARG A 156 -7.67 -4.59 -0.22
C ARG A 156 -6.49 -4.20 0.66
N TYR A 157 -5.56 -5.13 0.91
CA TYR A 157 -4.45 -4.86 1.81
C TYR A 157 -3.10 -5.13 1.14
N ALA A 158 -2.10 -4.37 1.58
CA ALA A 158 -0.70 -4.63 1.24
C ALA A 158 0.18 -4.36 2.46
N LYS A 159 1.30 -5.09 2.57
CA LYS A 159 2.40 -4.79 3.49
C LYS A 159 3.65 -4.49 2.68
N MET A 160 4.47 -3.55 3.14
CA MET A 160 5.66 -3.10 2.44
C MET A 160 6.84 -2.89 3.40
N LYS A 161 8.04 -3.27 2.95
CA LYS A 161 9.32 -2.99 3.62
C LYS A 161 10.20 -2.20 2.66
N ILE A 162 10.58 -0.99 3.03
CA ILE A 162 11.55 -0.19 2.29
C ILE A 162 12.94 -0.71 2.59
N GLN A 163 13.70 -1.05 1.55
CA GLN A 163 15.07 -1.56 1.62
C GLN A 163 16.10 -0.46 1.41
N SER A 164 15.82 0.45 0.49
CA SER A 164 16.71 1.56 0.17
C SER A 164 15.93 2.77 -0.33
N PHE A 165 16.49 3.93 -0.07
CA PHE A 165 16.03 5.23 -0.58
C PHE A 165 16.98 5.79 -1.66
N TYR A 166 17.99 4.99 -2.04
CA TYR A 166 19.06 5.43 -2.92
C TYR A 166 19.11 4.61 -4.20
N LYS A 167 19.45 5.29 -5.30
CA LYS A 167 19.59 4.69 -6.63
C LYS A 167 20.57 3.52 -6.58
N ASN A 168 20.15 2.39 -7.14
CA ASN A 168 20.90 1.11 -7.18
C ASN A 168 21.21 0.51 -5.80
N SER A 169 20.55 0.96 -4.73
CA SER A 169 20.64 0.39 -3.38
C SER A 169 22.08 0.09 -2.94
N PRO A 170 22.96 1.10 -2.87
CA PRO A 170 24.36 0.88 -2.56
C PRO A 170 24.54 0.27 -1.16
N GLN A 171 25.48 -0.67 -1.03
CA GLN A 171 25.81 -1.34 0.26
C GLN A 171 26.37 -0.35 1.29
N ILE A 172 27.12 0.66 0.82
CA ILE A 172 27.71 1.71 1.65
C ILE A 172 27.17 3.04 1.14
N LEU A 173 26.51 3.77 2.02
CA LEU A 173 25.96 5.11 1.71
C LEU A 173 27.07 6.16 1.87
N ASN A 174 27.08 7.11 0.94
CA ASN A 174 27.98 8.26 0.96
C ASN A 174 27.19 9.52 0.57
N VAL A 175 27.26 10.56 1.40
CA VAL A 175 26.50 11.81 1.23
C VAL A 175 26.76 12.54 -0.08
N ILE A 176 27.90 12.31 -0.73
CA ILE A 176 28.29 13.00 -1.98
C ILE A 176 27.87 12.18 -3.21
N SER A 177 28.01 10.84 -3.15
CA SER A 177 27.86 9.98 -4.33
C SER A 177 26.58 9.14 -4.36
N SER A 178 25.93 8.92 -3.22
CA SER A 178 24.65 8.21 -3.18
C SER A 178 23.51 9.13 -3.60
N ILE A 179 22.82 8.78 -4.67
CA ILE A 179 21.71 9.57 -5.23
C ILE A 179 20.43 9.19 -4.50
N PRO A 180 19.83 10.07 -3.68
CA PRO A 180 18.60 9.77 -2.91
C PRO A 180 17.35 9.79 -3.77
N GLU A 181 16.19 9.53 -3.14
CA GLU A 181 14.84 9.60 -3.69
C GLU A 181 14.52 8.50 -4.72
N TYR A 182 15.28 7.39 -4.69
CA TYR A 182 15.04 6.19 -5.48
C TYR A 182 14.66 5.04 -4.54
N TYR A 183 13.38 4.72 -4.46
CA TYR A 183 12.89 3.67 -3.59
C TYR A 183 13.16 2.28 -4.14
N THR A 184 13.70 1.41 -3.28
CA THR A 184 13.68 -0.05 -3.47
C THR A 184 12.93 -0.66 -2.30
N PHE A 185 11.88 -1.44 -2.59
CA PHE A 185 11.05 -2.03 -1.55
C PHE A 185 10.46 -3.38 -1.98
N ASN A 186 10.23 -4.24 -0.98
CA ASN A 186 9.40 -5.43 -1.13
C ASN A 186 7.99 -5.12 -0.67
N TYR A 187 7.00 -5.74 -1.30
CA TYR A 187 5.64 -5.71 -0.80
C TYR A 187 4.93 -7.05 -1.03
N THR A 188 3.93 -7.33 -0.20
CA THR A 188 2.96 -8.41 -0.41
C THR A 188 1.58 -7.79 -0.53
N TYR A 189 0.85 -8.13 -1.58
CA TYR A 189 -0.50 -7.67 -1.86
C TYR A 189 -1.50 -8.81 -1.66
N GLN A 190 -2.59 -8.54 -0.91
CA GLN A 190 -3.73 -9.44 -0.75
C GLN A 190 -4.82 -9.06 -1.77
N PRO A 191 -5.02 -9.85 -2.85
CA PRO A 191 -5.96 -9.51 -3.92
C PRO A 191 -7.42 -9.74 -3.56
N ASN A 192 -7.71 -10.52 -2.51
CA ASN A 192 -9.07 -10.88 -2.12
C ASN A 192 -9.65 -9.82 -1.18
N LYS A 193 -10.77 -9.21 -1.60
CA LYS A 193 -11.44 -8.19 -0.78
C LYS A 193 -11.99 -8.82 0.51
N GLY A 194 -11.75 -8.13 1.64
CA GLY A 194 -12.22 -8.57 2.95
C GLY A 194 -11.34 -9.61 3.64
N LEU A 195 -10.29 -10.13 3.00
CA LEU A 195 -9.28 -10.96 3.66
C LEU A 195 -8.16 -10.08 4.19
N ASN A 196 -7.90 -10.18 5.49
CA ASN A 196 -6.89 -9.40 6.20
C ASN A 196 -5.57 -10.17 6.44
N SER A 197 -5.44 -11.40 5.93
CA SER A 197 -4.24 -12.24 6.04
C SER A 197 -3.32 -12.08 4.82
N PHE A 198 -2.01 -12.24 5.06
CA PHE A 198 -0.96 -12.30 4.05
C PHE A 198 -0.36 -13.73 3.90
N ASP A 199 -1.04 -14.73 4.45
CA ASP A 199 -0.70 -16.14 4.30
C ASP A 199 -1.57 -16.82 3.24
#